data_9bd9f4395fea7359a6c637ad0130660c
#
_entry.id   9bd9f4395fea7359a6c637ad0130660c
#
_cell.length_a   1.000
_cell.length_b   1.000
_cell.length_c   1.000
_cell.angle_alpha   90.00
_cell.angle_beta   90.00
_cell.angle_gamma   90.00
#
_symmetry.space_group_name_H-M   'P 1'
#
loop_
_entity.id
_entity.type
_entity.pdbx_description
1 polymer ?
#
loop_
_entity_poly.entity_id
_entity_poly.type
_entity_poly.pdbx_seq_one_letter_code
_entity_poly.pdbx_strand_id
1 'polypeptide(L)'
;MSGAPVSESDVQALVDGRLAPGRAAEVEAWLAERPDEAARVAALRQDRDALRAAYCPIAAEPLPPRLAAEFARTGTPPWRRAAAAAAIFALGGAAGWAAGYFGHGHDPERRDVIREAIGAHRVFIPEVRHPVEVTASEEAHLVAWLSKKLGHALKAPDLAAQGFRLVGGRLLSDNGRPAALFMYENSAGLRITIHCVAEPGASETAFRYREIDGVAAFYWIDEHLAYAVIGKLQRDKLLEVARATYAALEKK
;
A
#
# COMPACT_ATOMS: atom_id res chain seq x y z
N MET A 1 -49.82 -15.01 -4.70
CA MET A 1 -48.42 -15.15 -4.29
C MET A 1 -47.86 -16.32 -5.09
N SER A 2 -47.13 -16.04 -6.17
CA SER A 2 -46.60 -17.09 -7.06
C SER A 2 -45.32 -17.64 -6.46
N GLY A 3 -45.45 -18.77 -5.74
CA GLY A 3 -44.28 -19.55 -5.30
C GLY A 3 -43.54 -20.11 -6.52
N ALA A 4 -42.22 -20.25 -6.40
CA ALA A 4 -41.43 -20.92 -7.44
C ALA A 4 -41.98 -22.31 -7.74
N PRO A 5 -41.96 -22.76 -9.00
CA PRO A 5 -42.46 -24.09 -9.35
C PRO A 5 -41.79 -25.18 -8.49
N VAL A 6 -42.56 -26.23 -8.12
CA VAL A 6 -42.03 -27.34 -7.34
C VAL A 6 -41.05 -28.13 -8.21
N SER A 7 -39.84 -28.29 -7.70
CA SER A 7 -38.74 -29.01 -8.37
C SER A 7 -38.55 -30.40 -7.78
N GLU A 8 -37.88 -31.29 -8.50
CA GLU A 8 -37.49 -32.61 -8.00
C GLU A 8 -36.64 -32.52 -6.72
N SER A 9 -35.79 -31.52 -6.61
CA SER A 9 -35.01 -31.27 -5.40
C SER A 9 -35.87 -30.89 -4.18
N ASP A 10 -37.00 -30.20 -4.39
CA ASP A 10 -37.96 -29.94 -3.31
C ASP A 10 -38.62 -31.22 -2.82
N VAL A 11 -38.99 -32.12 -3.77
CA VAL A 11 -39.58 -33.41 -3.45
C VAL A 11 -38.59 -34.29 -2.65
N GLN A 12 -37.33 -34.34 -3.08
CA GLN A 12 -36.29 -35.09 -2.36
C GLN A 12 -36.04 -34.51 -0.96
N ALA A 13 -35.94 -33.19 -0.86
CA ALA A 13 -35.77 -32.51 0.43
C ALA A 13 -36.97 -32.73 1.38
N LEU A 14 -38.18 -32.81 0.83
CA LEU A 14 -39.39 -33.12 1.61
C LEU A 14 -39.33 -34.55 2.15
N VAL A 15 -38.98 -35.51 1.30
CA VAL A 15 -38.80 -36.94 1.69
C VAL A 15 -37.75 -37.05 2.80
N ASP A 16 -36.62 -36.32 2.68
CA ASP A 16 -35.53 -36.36 3.67
C ASP A 16 -35.82 -35.58 4.95
N GLY A 17 -36.91 -34.79 4.98
CA GLY A 17 -37.24 -33.92 6.14
C GLY A 17 -36.32 -32.73 6.27
N ARG A 18 -35.72 -32.25 5.18
CA ARG A 18 -34.77 -31.13 5.13
C ARG A 18 -35.38 -29.85 4.57
N LEU A 19 -36.65 -29.87 4.14
CA LEU A 19 -37.32 -28.70 3.58
C LEU A 19 -37.77 -27.74 4.68
N ALA A 20 -37.61 -26.44 4.45
CA ALA A 20 -38.10 -25.43 5.39
C ALA A 20 -39.65 -25.51 5.52
N PRO A 21 -40.21 -25.25 6.70
CA PRO A 21 -41.65 -25.49 6.99
C PRO A 21 -42.60 -24.81 6.01
N GLY A 22 -42.33 -23.55 5.62
CA GLY A 22 -43.16 -22.83 4.66
C GLY A 22 -43.15 -23.47 3.26
N ARG A 23 -41.95 -23.88 2.78
CA ARG A 23 -41.82 -24.54 1.48
C ARG A 23 -42.40 -25.95 1.50
N ALA A 24 -42.26 -26.69 2.64
CA ALA A 24 -42.87 -27.98 2.81
C ALA A 24 -44.42 -27.93 2.64
N ALA A 25 -45.06 -26.95 3.25
CA ALA A 25 -46.50 -26.76 3.08
C ALA A 25 -46.93 -26.49 1.62
N GLU A 26 -46.13 -25.71 0.88
CA GLU A 26 -46.37 -25.44 -0.56
C GLU A 26 -46.25 -26.72 -1.39
N VAL A 27 -45.20 -27.52 -1.13
CA VAL A 27 -44.97 -28.80 -1.83
C VAL A 27 -46.09 -29.81 -1.48
N GLU A 28 -46.54 -29.90 -0.23
CA GLU A 28 -47.62 -30.76 0.19
C GLU A 28 -48.96 -30.34 -0.45
N ALA A 29 -49.24 -29.05 -0.55
CA ALA A 29 -50.41 -28.53 -1.26
C ALA A 29 -50.36 -28.89 -2.77
N TRP A 30 -49.17 -28.76 -3.38
CA TRP A 30 -48.95 -29.15 -4.78
C TRP A 30 -49.16 -30.65 -5.02
N LEU A 31 -48.73 -31.51 -4.06
CA LEU A 31 -48.92 -32.99 -4.11
C LEU A 31 -50.41 -33.33 -3.95
N ALA A 32 -51.20 -32.61 -3.15
CA ALA A 32 -52.60 -32.88 -2.96
C ALA A 32 -53.41 -32.78 -4.27
N GLU A 33 -52.94 -31.99 -5.23
CA GLU A 33 -53.57 -31.87 -6.56
C GLU A 33 -53.06 -32.92 -7.58
N ARG A 34 -52.06 -33.73 -7.19
CA ARG A 34 -51.35 -34.69 -8.08
C ARG A 34 -51.19 -36.06 -7.45
N PRO A 35 -52.24 -36.93 -7.56
CA PRO A 35 -52.26 -38.22 -6.86
C PRO A 35 -51.09 -39.15 -7.28
N ASP A 36 -50.65 -39.09 -8.54
CA ASP A 36 -49.54 -39.94 -9.03
C ASP A 36 -48.22 -39.54 -8.37
N GLU A 37 -47.94 -38.22 -8.24
CA GLU A 37 -46.76 -37.70 -7.57
C GLU A 37 -46.83 -37.95 -6.06
N ALA A 38 -48.00 -37.82 -5.46
CA ALA A 38 -48.20 -38.15 -4.05
C ALA A 38 -47.92 -39.62 -3.75
N ALA A 39 -48.37 -40.53 -4.64
CA ALA A 39 -48.05 -41.97 -4.52
C ALA A 39 -46.55 -42.25 -4.65
N ARG A 40 -45.85 -41.56 -5.57
CA ARG A 40 -44.40 -41.65 -5.72
C ARG A 40 -43.66 -41.18 -4.46
N VAL A 41 -44.06 -40.07 -3.91
CA VAL A 41 -43.47 -39.52 -2.66
C VAL A 41 -43.73 -40.45 -1.47
N ALA A 42 -44.94 -41.03 -1.39
CA ALA A 42 -45.27 -42.03 -0.35
C ALA A 42 -44.38 -43.28 -0.45
N ALA A 43 -44.13 -43.80 -1.65
CA ALA A 43 -43.20 -44.92 -1.86
C ALA A 43 -41.77 -44.53 -1.44
N LEU A 44 -41.24 -43.38 -1.81
CA LEU A 44 -39.92 -42.91 -1.41
C LEU A 44 -39.80 -42.74 0.12
N ARG A 45 -40.85 -42.25 0.79
CA ARG A 45 -40.89 -42.21 2.27
C ARG A 45 -40.83 -43.62 2.89
N GLN A 46 -41.58 -44.58 2.31
CA GLN A 46 -41.56 -45.95 2.76
C GLN A 46 -40.18 -46.58 2.60
N ASP A 47 -39.53 -46.39 1.46
CA ASP A 47 -38.16 -46.87 1.20
C ASP A 47 -37.16 -46.27 2.16
N ARG A 48 -37.22 -44.94 2.40
CA ARG A 48 -36.39 -44.24 3.39
C ARG A 48 -36.57 -44.83 4.80
N ASP A 49 -37.82 -45.08 5.21
CA ASP A 49 -38.12 -45.60 6.55
C ASP A 49 -37.69 -47.04 6.71
N ALA A 50 -37.82 -47.86 5.64
CA ALA A 50 -37.30 -49.22 5.60
C ALA A 50 -35.75 -49.26 5.71
N LEU A 51 -35.05 -48.37 4.97
CA LEU A 51 -33.60 -48.22 5.07
C LEU A 51 -33.17 -47.78 6.47
N ARG A 52 -33.87 -46.80 7.06
CA ARG A 52 -33.61 -46.38 8.43
C ARG A 52 -33.80 -47.52 9.42
N ALA A 53 -34.89 -48.27 9.31
CA ALA A 53 -35.13 -49.42 10.21
C ALA A 53 -34.05 -50.49 10.09
N ALA A 54 -33.54 -50.73 8.87
CA ALA A 54 -32.48 -51.71 8.65
C ALA A 54 -31.12 -51.27 9.17
N TYR A 55 -30.77 -49.96 9.06
CA TYR A 55 -29.43 -49.47 9.34
C TYR A 55 -29.29 -48.69 10.65
N CYS A 56 -30.38 -48.16 11.26
CA CYS A 56 -30.31 -47.49 12.57
C CYS A 56 -29.68 -48.36 13.68
N PRO A 57 -29.92 -49.65 13.78
CA PRO A 57 -29.26 -50.48 14.79
C PRO A 57 -27.73 -50.49 14.62
N ILE A 58 -27.24 -50.50 13.37
CA ILE A 58 -25.81 -50.44 13.08
C ILE A 58 -25.21 -49.08 13.47
N ALA A 59 -25.95 -47.99 13.24
CA ALA A 59 -25.52 -46.66 13.62
C ALA A 59 -25.44 -46.45 15.16
N ALA A 60 -26.15 -47.28 15.93
CA ALA A 60 -26.12 -47.28 17.38
C ALA A 60 -24.99 -48.16 17.98
N GLU A 61 -24.24 -48.87 17.16
CA GLU A 61 -23.10 -49.67 17.63
C GLU A 61 -22.02 -48.73 18.23
N PRO A 62 -21.40 -49.15 19.36
CA PRO A 62 -20.32 -48.36 19.96
C PRO A 62 -19.13 -48.28 19.02
N LEU A 63 -18.56 -47.08 18.89
CA LEU A 63 -17.36 -46.82 18.09
C LEU A 63 -16.21 -47.74 18.54
N PRO A 64 -15.51 -48.40 17.62
CA PRO A 64 -14.30 -49.15 17.94
C PRO A 64 -13.33 -48.29 18.77
N PRO A 65 -12.69 -48.82 19.83
CA PRO A 65 -11.85 -48.06 20.77
C PRO A 65 -10.76 -47.25 20.08
N ARG A 66 -10.19 -47.76 18.97
CA ARG A 66 -9.19 -47.04 18.17
C ARG A 66 -9.72 -45.76 17.53
N LEU A 67 -10.96 -45.75 17.07
CA LEU A 67 -11.60 -44.58 16.47
C LEU A 67 -12.07 -43.61 17.56
N ALA A 68 -12.62 -44.12 18.67
CA ALA A 68 -12.99 -43.30 19.81
C ALA A 68 -11.77 -42.54 20.38
N ALA A 69 -10.59 -43.18 20.45
CA ALA A 69 -9.36 -42.56 20.88
C ALA A 69 -8.89 -41.43 19.93
N GLU A 70 -9.09 -41.61 18.61
CA GLU A 70 -8.73 -40.58 17.63
C GLU A 70 -9.65 -39.35 17.73
N PHE A 71 -10.96 -39.57 17.88
CA PHE A 71 -11.90 -38.45 18.14
C PHE A 71 -11.66 -37.76 19.47
N ALA A 72 -11.22 -38.48 20.50
CA ALA A 72 -10.86 -37.86 21.78
C ALA A 72 -9.58 -37.00 21.70
N ARG A 73 -8.64 -37.36 20.82
CA ARG A 73 -7.41 -36.60 20.58
C ARG A 73 -7.62 -35.27 19.85
N THR A 74 -8.66 -35.15 19.05
CA THR A 74 -8.94 -33.91 18.29
C THR A 74 -9.55 -32.78 19.11
N GLY A 75 -9.91 -33.03 20.34
CA GLY A 75 -10.47 -32.07 21.28
C GLY A 75 -9.42 -31.29 22.06
N THR A 76 -8.66 -30.37 21.43
CA THR A 76 -7.94 -29.35 22.22
C THR A 76 -8.97 -28.54 23.00
N PRO A 77 -8.87 -28.47 24.35
CA PRO A 77 -9.85 -27.77 25.15
C PRO A 77 -9.95 -26.30 24.71
N PRO A 78 -11.16 -25.72 24.69
CA PRO A 78 -11.42 -24.40 24.10
C PRO A 78 -10.55 -23.28 24.70
N TRP A 79 -10.16 -23.39 25.96
CA TRP A 79 -9.26 -22.43 26.60
C TRP A 79 -7.84 -22.44 26.04
N ARG A 80 -7.32 -23.59 25.58
CA ARG A 80 -6.01 -23.68 24.90
C ARG A 80 -6.03 -23.01 23.52
N ARG A 81 -7.14 -23.14 22.80
CA ARG A 81 -7.34 -22.40 21.52
C ARG A 81 -7.45 -20.91 21.76
N ALA A 82 -8.19 -20.50 22.80
CA ALA A 82 -8.28 -19.10 23.20
C ALA A 82 -6.93 -18.54 23.67
N ALA A 83 -6.15 -19.32 24.45
CA ALA A 83 -4.81 -18.91 24.89
C ALA A 83 -3.82 -18.80 23.71
N ALA A 84 -3.87 -19.73 22.74
CA ALA A 84 -3.05 -19.63 21.53
C ALA A 84 -3.43 -18.42 20.66
N ALA A 85 -4.72 -18.15 20.49
CA ALA A 85 -5.19 -16.96 19.79
C ALA A 85 -4.77 -15.66 20.49
N ALA A 86 -4.88 -15.61 21.82
CA ALA A 86 -4.43 -14.46 22.62
C ALA A 86 -2.91 -14.27 22.55
N ALA A 87 -2.12 -15.35 22.54
CA ALA A 87 -0.67 -15.29 22.39
C ALA A 87 -0.27 -14.78 20.99
N ILE A 88 -0.93 -15.24 19.93
CA ILE A 88 -0.70 -14.76 18.56
C ILE A 88 -1.07 -13.29 18.45
N PHE A 89 -2.18 -12.88 19.06
CA PHE A 89 -2.62 -11.48 19.05
C PHE A 89 -1.65 -10.58 19.84
N ALA A 90 -1.17 -11.04 21.00
CA ALA A 90 -0.19 -10.31 21.82
C ALA A 90 1.17 -10.20 21.10
N LEU A 91 1.67 -11.29 20.49
CA LEU A 91 2.91 -11.28 19.73
C LEU A 91 2.78 -10.43 18.46
N GLY A 92 1.67 -10.54 17.73
CA GLY A 92 1.38 -9.72 16.56
C GLY A 92 1.22 -8.25 16.92
N GLY A 93 0.54 -7.93 18.02
CA GLY A 93 0.40 -6.58 18.55
C GLY A 93 1.74 -5.99 19.02
N ALA A 94 2.55 -6.77 19.76
CA ALA A 94 3.88 -6.34 20.19
C ALA A 94 4.85 -6.16 19.00
N ALA A 95 4.84 -7.08 18.05
CA ALA A 95 5.64 -6.97 16.81
C ALA A 95 5.17 -5.81 15.92
N GLY A 96 3.87 -5.60 15.79
CA GLY A 96 3.29 -4.47 15.08
C GLY A 96 3.59 -3.14 15.76
N TRP A 97 3.49 -3.08 17.10
CA TRP A 97 3.87 -1.90 17.88
C TRP A 97 5.37 -1.62 17.80
N ALA A 98 6.22 -2.65 17.93
CA ALA A 98 7.66 -2.51 17.77
C ALA A 98 8.02 -2.07 16.35
N ALA A 99 7.46 -2.70 15.32
CA ALA A 99 7.63 -2.29 13.93
C ALA A 99 7.14 -0.86 13.69
N GLY A 100 6.03 -0.45 14.31
CA GLY A 100 5.55 0.92 14.31
C GLY A 100 6.50 1.87 15.04
N TYR A 101 6.94 1.52 16.23
CA TYR A 101 7.81 2.35 17.08
C TYR A 101 9.23 2.50 16.51
N PHE A 102 9.83 1.40 16.03
CA PHE A 102 11.16 1.42 15.38
C PHE A 102 11.10 1.75 13.89
N GLY A 103 9.94 1.57 13.23
CA GLY A 103 9.71 1.91 11.83
C GLY A 103 9.43 3.39 11.58
N HIS A 104 9.16 4.20 12.60
CA HIS A 104 8.94 5.65 12.49
C HIS A 104 10.18 6.46 12.02
N GLY A 105 11.33 5.78 11.80
CA GLY A 105 12.46 6.37 11.08
C GLY A 105 12.30 6.40 9.55
N HIS A 106 11.19 5.88 9.03
CA HIS A 106 10.88 5.85 7.60
C HIS A 106 9.59 6.62 7.35
N ASP A 107 9.70 7.94 7.36
CA ASP A 107 8.62 8.86 7.01
C ASP A 107 8.19 8.61 5.56
N PRO A 108 6.97 8.08 5.29
CA PRO A 108 6.51 7.83 3.92
C PRO A 108 6.40 9.14 3.11
N GLU A 109 6.06 10.26 3.74
CA GLU A 109 6.02 11.57 3.07
C GLU A 109 7.39 12.00 2.58
N ARG A 110 8.46 11.75 3.36
CA ARG A 110 9.85 12.06 2.94
C ARG A 110 10.35 11.20 1.79
N ARG A 111 9.83 9.98 1.62
CA ARG A 111 10.18 9.13 0.47
C ARG A 111 9.61 9.70 -0.83
N ASP A 112 8.46 10.33 -0.76
CA ASP A 112 7.80 10.89 -1.94
C ASP A 112 8.52 12.13 -2.45
N VAL A 113 9.01 13.03 -1.58
CA VAL A 113 9.80 14.21 -1.98
C VAL A 113 11.04 13.82 -2.81
N ILE A 114 11.81 12.82 -2.37
CA ILE A 114 13.00 12.40 -3.11
C ILE A 114 12.67 11.71 -4.43
N ARG A 115 11.60 10.93 -4.46
CA ARG A 115 11.13 10.30 -5.69
C ARG A 115 10.65 11.33 -6.70
N GLU A 116 9.91 12.33 -6.22
CA GLU A 116 9.43 13.45 -7.04
C GLU A 116 10.59 14.28 -7.58
N ALA A 117 11.55 14.63 -6.74
CA ALA A 117 12.75 15.37 -7.12
C ALA A 117 13.60 14.62 -8.17
N ILE A 118 13.81 13.31 -8.00
CA ILE A 118 14.49 12.46 -8.99
C ILE A 118 13.65 12.34 -10.27
N GLY A 119 12.33 12.23 -10.13
CA GLY A 119 11.40 12.23 -11.27
C GLY A 119 11.53 13.51 -12.10
N ALA A 120 11.48 14.67 -11.46
CA ALA A 120 11.68 15.96 -12.10
C ALA A 120 13.06 16.06 -12.79
N HIS A 121 14.13 15.63 -12.11
CA HIS A 121 15.47 15.57 -12.71
C HIS A 121 15.48 14.77 -14.00
N ARG A 122 14.87 13.58 -14.03
CA ARG A 122 14.82 12.72 -15.22
C ARG A 122 14.06 13.33 -16.38
N VAL A 123 13.00 14.06 -16.10
CA VAL A 123 12.18 14.71 -17.14
C VAL A 123 12.91 15.89 -17.76
N PHE A 124 13.57 16.72 -16.96
CA PHE A 124 14.11 17.99 -17.44
C PHE A 124 15.59 17.96 -17.86
N ILE A 125 16.35 16.94 -17.43
CA ILE A 125 17.76 16.81 -17.85
C ILE A 125 17.92 16.60 -19.36
N PRO A 126 17.14 15.73 -20.04
CA PRO A 126 17.26 15.54 -21.49
C PRO A 126 16.64 16.67 -22.32
N GLU A 127 15.90 17.58 -21.69
CA GLU A 127 15.26 18.69 -22.40
C GLU A 127 16.31 19.68 -22.92
N VAL A 128 16.26 19.95 -24.22
CA VAL A 128 17.23 20.83 -24.88
C VAL A 128 16.65 22.21 -25.13
N ARG A 129 15.38 22.31 -25.52
CA ARG A 129 14.77 23.57 -25.91
C ARG A 129 14.28 24.40 -24.71
N HIS A 130 13.70 23.73 -23.72
CA HIS A 130 13.07 24.39 -22.57
C HIS A 130 13.48 23.71 -21.24
N PRO A 131 14.80 23.60 -20.97
CA PRO A 131 15.28 22.95 -19.76
C PRO A 131 14.88 23.70 -18.49
N VAL A 132 14.71 25.01 -18.61
CA VAL A 132 14.36 25.94 -17.53
C VAL A 132 13.27 26.90 -17.99
N GLU A 133 12.57 27.54 -17.07
CA GLU A 133 11.57 28.59 -17.35
C GLU A 133 12.21 29.98 -17.35
N VAL A 134 13.15 30.19 -16.41
CA VAL A 134 13.92 31.42 -16.30
C VAL A 134 15.39 31.08 -16.37
N THR A 135 16.11 31.72 -17.26
CA THR A 135 17.53 31.45 -17.51
C THR A 135 18.44 32.12 -16.48
N ALA A 136 19.69 31.66 -16.40
CA ALA A 136 20.70 32.23 -15.50
C ALA A 136 21.01 33.74 -15.78
N SER A 137 20.73 34.23 -16.99
CA SER A 137 20.86 35.67 -17.29
C SER A 137 19.91 36.57 -16.47
N GLU A 138 18.84 35.98 -15.96
CA GLU A 138 17.84 36.64 -15.12
C GLU A 138 17.82 36.05 -13.70
N GLU A 139 18.99 35.66 -13.16
CA GLU A 139 19.12 34.99 -11.86
C GLU A 139 18.42 35.74 -10.72
N ALA A 140 18.58 37.04 -10.62
CA ALA A 140 17.95 37.83 -9.57
C ALA A 140 16.42 37.76 -9.64
N HIS A 141 15.84 37.79 -10.86
CA HIS A 141 14.41 37.60 -11.07
C HIS A 141 13.98 36.18 -10.72
N LEU A 142 14.71 35.17 -11.18
CA LEU A 142 14.47 33.74 -10.88
C LEU A 142 14.37 33.50 -9.37
N VAL A 143 15.38 33.94 -8.63
CA VAL A 143 15.45 33.75 -7.17
C VAL A 143 14.30 34.46 -6.46
N ALA A 144 14.03 35.74 -6.80
CA ALA A 144 12.93 36.50 -6.21
C ALA A 144 11.56 35.86 -6.50
N TRP A 145 11.33 35.40 -7.74
CA TRP A 145 10.10 34.79 -8.16
C TRP A 145 9.86 33.42 -7.45
N LEU A 146 10.85 32.54 -7.43
CA LEU A 146 10.76 31.25 -6.75
C LEU A 146 10.61 31.42 -5.24
N SER A 147 11.34 32.35 -4.63
CA SER A 147 11.20 32.68 -3.20
C SER A 147 9.77 33.10 -2.85
N LYS A 148 9.17 33.97 -3.68
CA LYS A 148 7.77 34.39 -3.52
C LYS A 148 6.79 33.21 -3.64
N LYS A 149 7.06 32.27 -4.56
CA LYS A 149 6.18 31.08 -4.78
C LYS A 149 6.27 30.08 -3.64
N LEU A 150 7.44 29.87 -3.06
CA LEU A 150 7.65 28.95 -1.93
C LEU A 150 7.34 29.58 -0.58
N GLY A 151 7.25 30.93 -0.50
CA GLY A 151 7.08 31.64 0.77
C GLY A 151 8.33 31.67 1.66
N HIS A 152 9.49 31.30 1.13
CA HIS A 152 10.79 31.24 1.80
C HIS A 152 11.86 31.89 0.94
N ALA A 153 12.83 32.56 1.58
CA ALA A 153 13.98 33.14 0.87
C ALA A 153 14.85 32.03 0.31
N LEU A 154 14.97 31.96 -1.01
CA LEU A 154 15.84 31.01 -1.72
C LEU A 154 17.12 31.73 -2.17
N LYS A 155 18.14 30.94 -2.46
CA LYS A 155 19.37 31.36 -3.13
C LYS A 155 19.72 30.33 -4.22
N ALA A 156 20.32 30.80 -5.30
CA ALA A 156 20.96 29.92 -6.27
C ALA A 156 22.44 29.76 -5.85
N PRO A 157 22.89 28.59 -5.37
CA PRO A 157 24.26 28.40 -4.91
C PRO A 157 25.27 28.62 -6.04
N ASP A 158 26.37 29.34 -5.78
CA ASP A 158 27.50 29.36 -6.71
C ASP A 158 28.31 28.06 -6.59
N LEU A 159 28.29 27.28 -7.65
CA LEU A 159 28.98 25.99 -7.76
C LEU A 159 30.13 26.00 -8.78
N ALA A 160 30.64 27.19 -9.14
CA ALA A 160 31.73 27.32 -10.10
C ALA A 160 33.00 26.58 -9.66
N ALA A 161 33.31 26.58 -8.36
CA ALA A 161 34.44 25.85 -7.78
C ALA A 161 34.30 24.33 -7.93
N GLN A 162 33.08 23.79 -8.04
CA GLN A 162 32.76 22.38 -8.30
C GLN A 162 32.66 22.08 -9.80
N GLY A 163 32.86 23.10 -10.65
CA GLY A 163 32.82 22.98 -12.10
C GLY A 163 31.42 23.09 -12.71
N PHE A 164 30.42 23.54 -11.96
CA PHE A 164 29.05 23.69 -12.43
C PHE A 164 28.63 25.16 -12.52
N ARG A 165 27.93 25.52 -13.59
CA ARG A 165 27.35 26.84 -13.78
C ARG A 165 25.84 26.75 -13.83
N LEU A 166 25.17 27.74 -13.27
CA LEU A 166 23.71 27.85 -13.33
C LEU A 166 23.25 27.95 -14.78
N VAL A 167 22.30 27.12 -15.18
CA VAL A 167 21.57 27.21 -16.45
C VAL A 167 20.32 28.06 -16.27
N GLY A 168 19.67 27.93 -15.12
CA GLY A 168 18.45 28.63 -14.75
C GLY A 168 17.61 27.80 -13.78
N GLY A 169 16.32 28.06 -13.76
CA GLY A 169 15.41 27.34 -12.87
C GLY A 169 13.97 27.35 -13.35
N ARG A 170 13.14 26.65 -12.59
CA ARG A 170 11.72 26.54 -12.85
C ARG A 170 10.92 26.25 -11.59
N LEU A 171 9.62 26.55 -11.65
CA LEU A 171 8.65 26.18 -10.64
C LEU A 171 8.09 24.79 -10.95
N LEU A 172 8.01 23.94 -9.94
CA LEU A 172 7.40 22.60 -10.01
C LEU A 172 6.25 22.50 -9.01
N SER A 173 5.47 21.46 -9.18
CA SER A 173 4.54 20.98 -8.16
C SER A 173 5.10 19.70 -7.54
N ASP A 174 5.28 19.69 -6.23
CA ASP A 174 5.66 18.52 -5.44
C ASP A 174 4.49 18.18 -4.51
N ASN A 175 3.75 17.11 -4.85
CA ASN A 175 2.54 16.70 -4.12
C ASN A 175 1.54 17.86 -3.88
N GLY A 176 1.35 18.71 -4.89
CA GLY A 176 0.45 19.85 -4.82
C GLY A 176 1.05 21.09 -4.14
N ARG A 177 2.30 21.03 -3.66
CA ARG A 177 3.04 22.16 -3.09
C ARG A 177 3.99 22.78 -4.12
N PRO A 178 4.23 24.10 -4.07
CA PRO A 178 5.23 24.70 -4.95
C PRO A 178 6.63 24.23 -4.56
N ALA A 179 7.42 23.84 -5.56
CA ALA A 179 8.81 23.46 -5.44
C ALA A 179 9.67 24.22 -6.46
N ALA A 180 10.89 24.56 -6.07
CA ALA A 180 11.86 25.19 -6.95
C ALA A 180 12.86 24.15 -7.46
N LEU A 181 13.20 24.24 -8.74
CA LEU A 181 14.28 23.48 -9.33
C LEU A 181 15.29 24.44 -9.95
N PHE A 182 16.54 24.37 -9.51
CA PHE A 182 17.68 25.01 -10.15
C PHE A 182 18.47 23.97 -10.94
N MET A 183 18.80 24.28 -12.17
CA MET A 183 19.59 23.42 -13.07
C MET A 183 20.97 23.99 -13.27
N TYR A 184 21.97 23.14 -13.12
CA TYR A 184 23.38 23.46 -13.35
C TYR A 184 23.96 22.52 -14.40
N GLU A 185 24.96 23.00 -15.14
CA GLU A 185 25.67 22.25 -16.17
C GLU A 185 27.18 22.47 -16.06
N ASN A 186 27.96 21.42 -16.25
CA ASN A 186 29.42 21.53 -16.33
C ASN A 186 29.92 21.68 -17.77
N SER A 187 31.23 21.87 -17.95
CA SER A 187 31.86 22.01 -19.27
C SER A 187 31.72 20.79 -20.18
N ALA A 188 31.41 19.61 -19.65
CA ALA A 188 31.18 18.39 -20.41
C ALA A 188 29.69 18.18 -20.76
N GLY A 189 28.81 19.14 -20.46
CA GLY A 189 27.37 19.04 -20.68
C GLY A 189 26.64 18.17 -19.66
N LEU A 190 27.30 17.75 -18.58
CA LEU A 190 26.65 17.02 -17.51
C LEU A 190 25.84 17.96 -16.66
N ARG A 191 24.57 17.62 -16.46
CA ARG A 191 23.61 18.41 -15.68
C ARG A 191 23.32 17.80 -14.32
N ILE A 192 23.19 18.66 -13.34
CA ILE A 192 22.66 18.36 -12.01
C ILE A 192 21.49 19.29 -11.70
N THR A 193 20.65 18.90 -10.76
CA THR A 193 19.54 19.73 -10.29
C THR A 193 19.57 19.88 -8.78
N ILE A 194 19.18 21.06 -8.29
CA ILE A 194 18.90 21.31 -6.89
C ILE A 194 17.39 21.53 -6.79
N HIS A 195 16.73 20.67 -6.04
CA HIS A 195 15.30 20.73 -5.77
C HIS A 195 15.08 21.30 -4.37
N CYS A 196 14.15 22.23 -4.22
CA CYS A 196 13.81 22.86 -2.95
C CYS A 196 12.29 22.85 -2.78
N VAL A 197 11.80 22.40 -1.64
CA VAL A 197 10.37 22.40 -1.29
C VAL A 197 10.19 22.76 0.17
N ALA A 198 9.14 23.51 0.50
CA ALA A 198 8.82 23.83 1.88
C ALA A 198 8.32 22.59 2.64
N GLU A 199 8.91 22.32 3.82
CA GLU A 199 8.56 21.23 4.73
C GLU A 199 8.24 21.80 6.13
N PRO A 200 7.04 22.39 6.32
CA PRO A 200 6.65 22.98 7.58
C PRO A 200 6.63 21.93 8.70
N GLY A 201 7.26 22.22 9.82
CA GLY A 201 7.30 21.34 10.98
C GLY A 201 8.30 20.19 10.90
N ALA A 202 9.04 20.06 9.79
CA ALA A 202 10.10 19.08 9.71
C ALA A 202 11.33 19.52 10.51
N SER A 203 11.94 18.58 11.24
CA SER A 203 13.21 18.80 11.95
C SER A 203 14.38 18.82 10.97
N GLU A 204 15.39 19.63 11.27
CA GLU A 204 16.66 19.59 10.57
C GLU A 204 17.26 18.19 10.50
N THR A 205 17.86 17.86 9.39
CA THR A 205 18.46 16.55 9.20
C THR A 205 19.87 16.64 8.64
N ALA A 206 20.72 15.69 9.05
CA ALA A 206 21.99 15.47 8.37
C ALA A 206 21.78 15.03 6.90
N PHE A 207 22.84 15.14 6.10
CA PHE A 207 22.83 14.63 4.72
C PHE A 207 22.45 13.17 4.65
N ARG A 208 21.49 12.84 3.79
CA ARG A 208 21.06 11.49 3.47
C ARG A 208 21.32 11.20 2.00
N TYR A 209 21.73 9.98 1.71
CA TYR A 209 21.99 9.52 0.33
C TYR A 209 20.91 8.57 -0.13
N ARG A 210 20.52 8.72 -1.37
CA ARG A 210 19.61 7.80 -2.06
C ARG A 210 20.04 7.68 -3.52
N GLU A 211 19.89 6.47 -4.06
CA GLU A 211 20.07 6.22 -5.49
C GLU A 211 18.88 5.43 -6.00
N ILE A 212 18.32 5.86 -7.11
CA ILE A 212 17.18 5.21 -7.78
C ILE A 212 17.50 5.14 -9.27
N ASP A 213 17.59 3.92 -9.81
CA ASP A 213 17.87 3.63 -11.22
C ASP A 213 19.07 4.43 -11.78
N GLY A 214 20.17 4.44 -11.07
CA GLY A 214 21.42 5.10 -11.47
C GLY A 214 21.40 6.63 -11.38
N VAL A 215 20.39 7.23 -10.76
CA VAL A 215 20.36 8.66 -10.41
C VAL A 215 20.55 8.79 -8.92
N ALA A 216 21.62 9.45 -8.51
CA ALA A 216 21.98 9.68 -7.13
C ALA A 216 21.44 11.01 -6.62
N ALA A 217 21.05 11.05 -5.34
CA ALA A 217 20.62 12.24 -4.65
C ALA A 217 21.22 12.31 -3.24
N PHE A 218 21.71 13.49 -2.85
CA PHE A 218 21.89 13.88 -1.47
C PHE A 218 20.80 14.86 -1.08
N TYR A 219 20.18 14.65 0.08
CA TYR A 219 19.09 15.47 0.55
C TYR A 219 19.21 15.75 2.06
N TRP A 220 18.68 16.89 2.47
CA TRP A 220 18.63 17.32 3.86
C TRP A 220 17.47 18.29 4.06
N ILE A 221 17.16 18.59 5.30
CA ILE A 221 16.19 19.63 5.68
C ILE A 221 16.93 20.66 6.52
N ASP A 222 16.72 21.91 6.18
CA ASP A 222 17.28 23.07 6.86
C ASP A 222 16.26 24.22 6.81
N GLU A 223 16.08 24.93 7.93
CA GLU A 223 15.15 26.08 8.07
C GLU A 223 13.75 25.84 7.44
N HIS A 224 13.15 24.65 7.64
CA HIS A 224 11.85 24.26 7.08
C HIS A 224 11.81 24.08 5.55
N LEU A 225 12.96 24.03 4.90
CA LEU A 225 13.10 23.71 3.49
C LEU A 225 13.79 22.36 3.33
N ALA A 226 13.22 21.49 2.51
CA ALA A 226 13.89 20.27 2.07
C ALA A 226 14.64 20.57 0.79
N TYR A 227 15.92 20.20 0.79
CA TYR A 227 16.83 20.35 -0.35
C TYR A 227 17.23 18.97 -0.87
N ALA A 228 17.35 18.84 -2.17
CA ALA A 228 17.93 17.66 -2.80
C ALA A 228 18.87 18.07 -3.93
N VAL A 229 20.11 17.58 -3.91
CA VAL A 229 21.08 17.70 -5.00
C VAL A 229 21.11 16.39 -5.74
N ILE A 230 20.78 16.42 -7.03
CA ILE A 230 20.50 15.22 -7.83
C ILE A 230 21.35 15.24 -9.09
N GLY A 231 21.94 14.11 -9.42
CA GLY A 231 22.72 13.96 -10.65
C GLY A 231 23.23 12.54 -10.90
N LYS A 232 23.66 12.29 -12.13
CA LYS A 232 24.39 11.06 -12.50
C LYS A 232 25.88 11.24 -12.26
N LEU A 233 26.26 11.37 -10.98
CA LEU A 233 27.62 11.54 -10.50
C LEU A 233 28.00 10.40 -9.57
N GLN A 234 29.30 10.13 -9.46
CA GLN A 234 29.80 9.28 -8.39
C GLN A 234 29.45 9.90 -7.03
N ARG A 235 29.18 9.05 -6.05
CA ARG A 235 28.70 9.46 -4.73
C ARG A 235 29.55 10.54 -4.07
N ASP A 236 30.87 10.38 -4.10
CA ASP A 236 31.80 11.32 -3.44
C ASP A 236 31.76 12.69 -4.12
N LYS A 237 31.69 12.71 -5.46
CA LYS A 237 31.59 13.98 -6.21
C LYS A 237 30.24 14.68 -5.98
N LEU A 238 29.16 13.91 -5.91
CA LEU A 238 27.83 14.48 -5.60
C LEU A 238 27.79 15.00 -4.15
N LEU A 239 28.48 14.34 -3.21
CA LEU A 239 28.61 14.82 -1.83
C LEU A 239 29.40 16.13 -1.74
N GLU A 240 30.48 16.29 -2.52
CA GLU A 240 31.21 17.57 -2.60
C GLU A 240 30.27 18.71 -3.06
N VAL A 241 29.47 18.45 -4.10
CA VAL A 241 28.50 19.42 -4.60
C VAL A 241 27.42 19.74 -3.55
N ALA A 242 26.89 18.70 -2.87
CA ALA A 242 25.89 18.90 -1.82
C ALA A 242 26.43 19.72 -0.65
N ARG A 243 27.67 19.46 -0.21
CA ARG A 243 28.33 20.26 0.84
C ARG A 243 28.57 21.71 0.41
N ALA A 244 28.99 21.92 -0.83
CA ALA A 244 29.16 23.28 -1.37
C ALA A 244 27.82 24.02 -1.45
N THR A 245 26.76 23.32 -1.86
CA THR A 245 25.39 23.85 -1.86
C THR A 245 24.98 24.29 -0.45
N TYR A 246 25.14 23.41 0.53
CA TYR A 246 24.81 23.71 1.92
C TYR A 246 25.56 24.91 2.45
N ALA A 247 26.89 24.94 2.28
CA ALA A 247 27.73 26.04 2.73
C ALA A 247 27.40 27.40 2.05
N ALA A 248 26.91 27.36 0.80
CA ALA A 248 26.47 28.58 0.10
C ALA A 248 25.11 29.09 0.61
N LEU A 249 24.25 28.17 1.08
CA LEU A 249 22.95 28.52 1.67
C LEU A 249 23.08 29.09 3.08
N GLU A 250 24.02 28.58 3.92
CA GLU A 250 24.29 29.06 5.28
C GLU A 250 24.90 30.48 5.33
N LYS A 251 25.61 30.91 4.29
CA LYS A 251 26.16 32.29 4.24
C LYS A 251 25.02 33.31 4.15
N LYS A 252 24.66 33.90 5.30
CA LYS A 252 23.72 35.03 5.40
C LYS A 252 24.23 36.27 4.73
#